data_9d64952ebb58e0752f05ca39d945d3e6
#
_entry.id   9d64952ebb58e0752f05ca39d945d3e6
#
_cell.length_a   1.000
_cell.length_b   1.000
_cell.length_c   1.000
_cell.angle_alpha   90.00
_cell.angle_beta   90.00
_cell.angle_gamma   90.00
#
_symmetry.space_group_name_H-M   'P 1'
#
loop_
_entity.id
_entity.type
_entity.pdbx_description
1 polymer ?
#
loop_
_entity_poly.entity_id
_entity_poly.type
_entity_poly.pdbx_seq_one_letter_code
_entity_poly.pdbx_strand_id
1 'polypeptide(L)'
;MNAFERERRSFLLGLGSLGLSQVLPEGLSPGQAESPQGYVLGPAEGEHLVHFRDHGNIYIKVGAATGSASLASGTQQVMRGAGIPIHRHLRNDEAFYVLEGNGTLTLNDVPHTFEKGGTIFIPKNTWHGFSNPDHELLLIWIVSPDGLDAFFRETCNPPGVPAKQLTREQIREIALKYGTEFR
;
A
#
# COMPACT_ATOMS: atom_id res chain seq x y z
N MET A 1 8.02 -6.22 57.74
CA MET A 1 8.19 -5.26 58.84
C MET A 1 7.87 -3.89 58.32
N ASN A 2 6.82 -3.35 58.91
CA ASN A 2 6.26 -2.01 59.06
C ASN A 2 5.40 -1.53 57.89
N ALA A 3 4.12 -1.59 57.94
CA ALA A 3 3.11 -1.03 58.85
C ALA A 3 3.09 0.51 58.83
N PHE A 4 1.99 1.04 58.30
CA PHE A 4 1.24 2.07 59.00
C PHE A 4 -0.16 2.22 58.37
N GLU A 5 -1.13 1.57 59.01
CA GLU A 5 -2.56 1.98 59.01
C GLU A 5 -2.67 3.28 59.80
N ARG A 6 -3.62 4.17 59.44
CA ARG A 6 -4.50 4.83 60.40
C ARG A 6 -5.74 5.40 59.72
N GLU A 7 -6.85 4.88 60.24
CA GLU A 7 -8.20 5.43 60.14
C GLU A 7 -8.32 6.88 60.57
N ARG A 8 -9.29 7.59 60.00
CA ARG A 8 -10.15 8.51 60.79
C ARG A 8 -11.56 8.58 60.22
N ARG A 9 -12.50 8.04 61.00
CA ARG A 9 -13.93 8.32 60.95
C ARG A 9 -14.20 9.76 61.32
N SER A 10 -15.20 10.37 60.65
CA SER A 10 -16.08 11.33 61.31
C SER A 10 -17.41 11.39 60.58
N PHE A 11 -18.41 11.16 61.32
CA PHE A 11 -19.85 11.27 61.16
C PHE A 11 -20.26 12.71 60.88
N LEU A 12 -21.28 12.92 60.03
CA LEU A 12 -22.39 13.86 60.32
C LEU A 12 -23.58 13.67 59.37
N LEU A 13 -24.74 13.72 59.97
CA LEU A 13 -26.09 13.51 59.54
C LEU A 13 -26.60 14.57 58.55
N GLY A 14 -27.45 14.12 57.57
CA GLY A 14 -28.83 14.62 57.50
C GLY A 14 -29.13 15.59 56.36
N LEU A 15 -29.93 15.21 55.44
CA LEU A 15 -31.20 15.76 55.04
C LEU A 15 -31.56 15.29 53.64
N GLY A 16 -32.71 14.67 53.51
CA GLY A 16 -33.22 14.09 52.26
C GLY A 16 -33.59 15.16 51.25
N SER A 17 -33.33 14.89 50.02
CA SER A 17 -34.05 15.41 48.86
C SER A 17 -34.22 14.27 47.87
N LEU A 18 -35.48 13.99 47.58
CA LEU A 18 -35.90 13.08 46.50
C LEU A 18 -35.43 13.67 45.17
N GLY A 19 -34.29 13.22 44.73
CA GLY A 19 -33.81 13.50 43.38
C GLY A 19 -34.15 12.34 42.45
N LEU A 20 -35.02 12.58 41.47
CA LEU A 20 -35.23 11.66 40.35
C LEU A 20 -33.84 11.44 39.70
N SER A 21 -33.27 10.28 39.91
CA SER A 21 -32.11 9.81 39.13
C SER A 21 -32.63 9.53 37.71
N GLN A 22 -32.44 10.50 36.82
CA GLN A 22 -32.43 10.21 35.39
C GLN A 22 -31.19 9.34 35.14
N VAL A 23 -31.44 8.06 34.88
CA VAL A 23 -30.43 7.16 34.32
C VAL A 23 -30.16 7.66 32.89
N LEU A 24 -29.14 8.49 32.74
CA LEU A 24 -28.58 8.77 31.42
C LEU A 24 -28.06 7.43 30.87
N PRO A 25 -28.39 7.08 29.61
CA PRO A 25 -27.77 5.92 29.01
C PRO A 25 -26.25 6.12 29.05
N GLU A 26 -25.54 5.14 29.57
CA GLU A 26 -24.10 5.09 29.57
C GLU A 26 -23.63 5.42 28.14
N GLY A 27 -22.86 6.48 28.00
CA GLY A 27 -22.33 6.93 26.72
C GLY A 27 -21.60 5.78 26.05
N LEU A 28 -21.96 5.48 24.81
CA LEU A 28 -21.19 4.65 23.92
C LEU A 28 -19.73 5.12 24.00
N SER A 29 -18.87 4.32 24.60
CA SER A 29 -17.43 4.52 24.52
C SER A 29 -17.08 4.66 23.05
N PRO A 30 -16.31 5.69 22.64
CA PRO A 30 -15.83 5.76 21.26
C PRO A 30 -15.15 4.43 20.97
N GLY A 31 -15.70 3.67 20.01
CA GLY A 31 -15.16 2.38 19.64
C GLY A 31 -13.67 2.54 19.40
N GLN A 32 -12.86 1.85 20.17
CA GLN A 32 -11.44 1.75 19.88
C GLN A 32 -11.35 1.13 18.49
N ALA A 33 -10.84 1.88 17.52
CA ALA A 33 -10.52 1.35 16.23
C ALA A 33 -9.61 0.13 16.47
N GLU A 34 -10.06 -1.05 16.09
CA GLU A 34 -9.27 -2.26 16.23
C GLU A 34 -7.94 -2.04 15.50
N SER A 35 -6.83 -2.32 16.17
CA SER A 35 -5.52 -2.27 15.55
C SER A 35 -5.49 -3.23 14.36
N PRO A 36 -4.89 -2.83 13.22
CA PRO A 36 -4.78 -3.71 12.06
C PRO A 36 -4.16 -5.05 12.48
N GLN A 37 -4.85 -6.14 12.12
CA GLN A 37 -4.34 -7.49 12.42
C GLN A 37 -3.42 -7.95 11.29
N GLY A 38 -2.32 -8.64 11.65
CA GLY A 38 -1.48 -9.32 10.67
C GLY A 38 -2.24 -10.43 9.94
N TYR A 39 -1.88 -10.68 8.69
CA TYR A 39 -2.50 -11.71 7.84
C TYR A 39 -1.44 -12.41 6.97
N VAL A 40 -1.83 -13.54 6.38
CA VAL A 40 -1.04 -14.28 5.38
C VAL A 40 -1.88 -14.40 4.13
N LEU A 41 -1.30 -14.07 2.98
CA LEU A 41 -1.93 -14.20 1.66
C LEU A 41 -1.13 -15.17 0.79
N GLY A 42 -1.83 -16.07 0.11
CA GLY A 42 -1.28 -16.93 -0.92
C GLY A 42 -0.84 -16.16 -2.17
N PRO A 43 -0.17 -16.82 -3.14
CA PRO A 43 0.37 -16.17 -4.34
C PRO A 43 -0.67 -15.38 -5.15
N ALA A 44 -1.86 -15.95 -5.36
CA ALA A 44 -2.96 -15.34 -6.12
C ALA A 44 -4.04 -14.69 -5.25
N GLU A 45 -3.73 -14.37 -4.00
CA GLU A 45 -4.63 -13.69 -3.09
C GLU A 45 -4.26 -12.20 -2.95
N GLY A 46 -5.23 -11.40 -2.51
CA GLY A 46 -5.16 -9.94 -2.46
C GLY A 46 -6.10 -9.30 -3.48
N GLU A 47 -6.03 -7.99 -3.62
CA GLU A 47 -6.84 -7.28 -4.62
C GLU A 47 -6.25 -7.52 -6.02
N HIS A 48 -7.01 -8.22 -6.86
CA HIS A 48 -6.57 -8.59 -8.21
C HIS A 48 -7.01 -7.54 -9.23
N LEU A 49 -6.05 -6.97 -9.93
CA LEU A 49 -6.22 -6.03 -11.03
C LEU A 49 -5.50 -6.53 -12.28
N VAL A 50 -5.98 -6.08 -13.44
CA VAL A 50 -5.35 -6.30 -14.75
C VAL A 50 -4.80 -4.98 -15.23
N HIS A 51 -3.52 -4.95 -15.56
CA HIS A 51 -2.81 -3.74 -15.93
C HIS A 51 -3.32 -3.19 -17.27
N PHE A 52 -3.59 -1.90 -17.35
CA PHE A 52 -4.20 -1.24 -18.51
C PHE A 52 -3.35 -1.30 -19.78
N ARG A 53 -2.01 -1.38 -19.68
CA ARG A 53 -1.06 -1.32 -20.80
C ARG A 53 -0.84 -2.68 -21.47
N ASP A 54 -0.59 -3.69 -20.68
CA ASP A 54 -0.08 -4.98 -21.14
C ASP A 54 -0.93 -6.18 -20.71
N HIS A 55 -2.01 -5.92 -19.97
CA HIS A 55 -2.92 -6.92 -19.42
C HIS A 55 -2.25 -7.92 -18.45
N GLY A 56 -1.06 -7.61 -17.94
CA GLY A 56 -0.41 -8.37 -16.88
C GLY A 56 -1.20 -8.29 -15.57
N ASN A 57 -1.10 -9.33 -14.76
CA ASN A 57 -1.78 -9.40 -13.48
C ASN A 57 -1.05 -8.58 -12.42
N ILE A 58 -1.81 -7.85 -11.62
CA ILE A 58 -1.34 -7.15 -10.42
C ILE A 58 -2.13 -7.66 -9.23
N TYR A 59 -1.44 -8.06 -8.18
CA TYR A 59 -2.06 -8.36 -6.89
C TYR A 59 -1.56 -7.37 -5.86
N ILE A 60 -2.43 -6.47 -5.38
CA ILE A 60 -2.13 -5.60 -4.25
C ILE A 60 -2.32 -6.42 -2.97
N LYS A 61 -1.25 -6.57 -2.21
CA LYS A 61 -1.22 -7.45 -1.03
C LYS A 61 -1.17 -6.67 0.28
N VAL A 62 -0.51 -5.53 0.29
CA VAL A 62 -0.37 -4.64 1.44
C VAL A 62 -0.59 -3.21 0.97
N GLY A 63 -1.26 -2.40 1.77
CA GLY A 63 -1.51 -0.98 1.50
C GLY A 63 -2.44 -0.38 2.54
N ALA A 64 -2.80 0.88 2.38
CA ALA A 64 -3.68 1.59 3.32
C ALA A 64 -5.00 0.87 3.54
N ALA A 65 -5.60 0.29 2.50
CA ALA A 65 -6.86 -0.46 2.59
C ALA A 65 -6.76 -1.75 3.43
N THR A 66 -5.55 -2.25 3.65
CA THR A 66 -5.28 -3.44 4.47
C THR A 66 -4.62 -3.12 5.81
N GLY A 67 -4.60 -1.83 6.18
CA GLY A 67 -4.12 -1.37 7.49
C GLY A 67 -2.64 -0.99 7.54
N SER A 68 -1.92 -0.97 6.42
CA SER A 68 -0.55 -0.45 6.39
C SER A 68 -0.55 1.08 6.43
N ALA A 69 0.26 1.66 7.32
CA ALA A 69 0.40 3.10 7.46
C ALA A 69 1.65 3.67 6.75
N SER A 70 2.50 2.82 6.18
CA SER A 70 3.85 3.26 5.76
C SER A 70 4.35 2.64 4.46
N LEU A 71 3.71 1.60 3.95
CA LEU A 71 4.12 0.97 2.70
C LEU A 71 2.95 0.37 1.94
N ALA A 72 3.12 0.22 0.63
CA ALA A 72 2.29 -0.66 -0.18
C ALA A 72 3.19 -1.70 -0.88
N SER A 73 2.65 -2.89 -1.09
CA SER A 73 3.37 -3.99 -1.73
C SER A 73 2.41 -4.94 -2.43
N GLY A 74 2.93 -5.58 -3.46
CA GLY A 74 2.19 -6.58 -4.21
C GLY A 74 3.05 -7.29 -5.22
N THR A 75 2.41 -8.03 -6.11
CA THR A 75 3.08 -8.64 -7.26
C THR A 75 2.59 -8.02 -8.56
N GLN A 76 3.47 -7.92 -9.54
CA GLN A 76 3.16 -7.45 -10.88
C GLN A 76 3.76 -8.40 -11.91
N GLN A 77 2.91 -8.86 -12.81
CA GLN A 77 3.30 -9.51 -14.05
C GLN A 77 3.49 -8.44 -15.12
N VAL A 78 4.63 -8.42 -15.80
CA VAL A 78 4.90 -7.56 -16.95
C VAL A 78 5.05 -8.47 -18.16
N MET A 79 4.12 -8.35 -19.10
CA MET A 79 4.10 -9.22 -20.27
C MET A 79 5.35 -9.03 -21.14
N ARG A 80 5.74 -10.10 -21.82
CA ARG A 80 6.91 -10.09 -22.70
C ARG A 80 6.89 -8.89 -23.66
N GLY A 81 7.97 -8.14 -23.72
CA GLY A 81 8.14 -6.98 -24.58
C GLY A 81 7.43 -5.69 -24.14
N ALA A 82 6.62 -5.76 -23.10
CA ALA A 82 5.87 -4.59 -22.63
C ALA A 82 6.74 -3.55 -21.90
N GLY A 83 7.66 -4.01 -21.08
CA GLY A 83 8.49 -3.15 -20.24
C GLY A 83 7.70 -2.29 -19.24
N ILE A 84 8.39 -1.42 -18.54
CA ILE A 84 7.83 -0.33 -17.74
C ILE A 84 8.45 0.96 -18.23
N PRO A 85 7.67 1.95 -18.70
CA PRO A 85 8.19 3.22 -19.24
C PRO A 85 9.04 3.97 -18.22
N ILE A 86 9.96 4.81 -18.70
CA ILE A 86 10.81 5.64 -17.83
C ILE A 86 9.94 6.61 -17.04
N HIS A 87 10.07 6.53 -15.72
CA HIS A 87 9.35 7.36 -14.76
C HIS A 87 10.18 7.56 -13.49
N ARG A 88 9.70 8.38 -12.58
CA ARG A 88 10.25 8.52 -11.23
C ARG A 88 9.14 8.70 -10.19
N HIS A 89 9.40 8.26 -8.99
CA HIS A 89 8.55 8.51 -7.84
C HIS A 89 9.06 9.74 -7.08
N LEU A 90 8.22 10.75 -6.92
CA LEU A 90 8.59 12.02 -6.28
C LEU A 90 8.67 11.91 -4.75
N ARG A 91 7.96 10.94 -4.17
CA ARG A 91 7.77 10.82 -2.72
C ARG A 91 8.16 9.47 -2.14
N ASN A 92 8.27 8.44 -2.98
CA ASN A 92 8.41 7.05 -2.55
C ASN A 92 9.78 6.52 -2.95
N ASP A 93 10.43 5.80 -2.03
CA ASP A 93 11.43 4.82 -2.40
C ASP A 93 10.73 3.57 -2.91
N GLU A 94 11.32 2.88 -3.87
CA GLU A 94 10.80 1.66 -4.44
C GLU A 94 11.82 0.54 -4.40
N ALA A 95 11.36 -0.67 -4.14
CA ALA A 95 12.16 -1.86 -4.26
C ALA A 95 11.42 -2.93 -5.06
N PHE A 96 12.17 -3.71 -5.83
CA PHE A 96 11.66 -4.91 -6.49
C PHE A 96 12.47 -6.13 -6.09
N TYR A 97 11.78 -7.25 -6.01
CA TYR A 97 12.39 -8.57 -6.02
C TYR A 97 11.89 -9.34 -7.23
N VAL A 98 12.80 -9.86 -8.03
CA VAL A 98 12.50 -10.57 -9.28
C VAL A 98 12.16 -12.03 -8.96
N LEU A 99 10.88 -12.39 -9.05
CA LEU A 99 10.42 -13.76 -8.84
C LEU A 99 10.68 -14.63 -10.07
N GLU A 100 10.44 -14.08 -11.27
CA GLU A 100 10.62 -14.78 -12.54
C GLU A 100 11.04 -13.80 -13.64
N GLY A 101 11.83 -14.31 -14.60
CA GLY A 101 12.27 -13.59 -15.79
C GLY A 101 13.59 -12.83 -15.60
N ASN A 102 13.92 -12.05 -16.61
CA ASN A 102 15.10 -11.18 -16.66
C ASN A 102 14.81 -9.95 -17.53
N GLY A 103 15.69 -8.98 -17.47
CA GLY A 103 15.55 -7.77 -18.27
C GLY A 103 16.69 -6.78 -18.06
N THR A 104 16.45 -5.57 -18.56
CA THR A 104 17.34 -4.42 -18.37
C THR A 104 16.58 -3.32 -17.66
N LEU A 105 17.09 -2.91 -16.50
CA LEU A 105 16.66 -1.72 -15.77
C LEU A 105 17.50 -0.53 -16.23
N THR A 106 16.85 0.57 -16.55
CA THR A 106 17.53 1.86 -16.75
C THR A 106 17.39 2.70 -15.48
N LEU A 107 18.52 3.10 -14.88
CA LEU A 107 18.57 4.02 -13.74
C LEU A 107 19.35 5.28 -14.16
N ASN A 108 18.69 6.44 -14.16
CA ASN A 108 19.28 7.71 -14.58
C ASN A 108 20.06 7.58 -15.90
N ASP A 109 19.45 6.94 -16.90
CA ASP A 109 19.99 6.68 -18.24
C ASP A 109 21.12 5.64 -18.29
N VAL A 110 21.46 4.98 -17.16
CA VAL A 110 22.44 3.89 -17.12
C VAL A 110 21.73 2.53 -17.11
N PRO A 111 22.04 1.63 -18.06
CA PRO A 111 21.43 0.30 -18.11
C PRO A 111 22.10 -0.67 -17.13
N HIS A 112 21.29 -1.49 -16.48
CA HIS A 112 21.70 -2.56 -15.57
C HIS A 112 20.90 -3.82 -15.90
N THR A 113 21.53 -4.95 -16.07
CA THR A 113 20.84 -6.23 -16.24
C THR A 113 20.38 -6.76 -14.90
N PHE A 114 19.24 -7.43 -14.90
CA PHE A 114 18.71 -8.14 -13.74
C PHE A 114 18.11 -9.47 -14.15
N GLU A 115 18.04 -10.40 -13.21
CA GLU A 115 17.49 -11.73 -13.39
C GLU A 115 16.74 -12.21 -12.15
N LYS A 116 16.07 -13.37 -12.28
CA LYS A 116 15.40 -14.06 -11.17
C LYS A 116 16.29 -14.12 -9.91
N GLY A 117 15.71 -13.79 -8.76
CA GLY A 117 16.39 -13.71 -7.47
C GLY A 117 17.07 -12.35 -7.21
N GLY A 118 17.14 -11.48 -8.23
CA GLY A 118 17.69 -10.13 -8.09
C GLY A 118 16.82 -9.22 -7.22
N THR A 119 17.48 -8.32 -6.50
CA THR A 119 16.83 -7.21 -5.76
C THR A 119 17.24 -5.90 -6.42
N ILE A 120 16.27 -5.04 -6.63
CA ILE A 120 16.44 -3.71 -7.21
C ILE A 120 15.97 -2.70 -6.18
N PHE A 121 16.78 -1.67 -5.90
CA PHE A 121 16.39 -0.55 -5.04
C PHE A 121 16.49 0.75 -5.81
N ILE A 122 15.45 1.54 -5.75
CA ILE A 122 15.26 2.79 -6.49
C ILE A 122 14.88 3.88 -5.50
N PRO A 123 15.83 4.77 -5.13
CA PRO A 123 15.52 5.92 -4.31
C PRO A 123 14.52 6.85 -5.01
N LYS A 124 13.68 7.54 -4.24
CA LYS A 124 12.81 8.59 -4.78
C LYS A 124 13.58 9.56 -5.68
N ASN A 125 12.88 10.14 -6.64
CA ASN A 125 13.42 11.05 -7.67
C ASN A 125 14.42 10.42 -8.65
N THR A 126 14.63 9.11 -8.63
CA THR A 126 15.49 8.42 -9.59
C THR A 126 14.68 8.04 -10.83
N TRP A 127 15.08 8.51 -12.01
CA TRP A 127 14.49 8.10 -13.27
C TRP A 127 14.80 6.64 -13.54
N HIS A 128 13.77 5.83 -13.76
CA HIS A 128 13.91 4.40 -13.97
C HIS A 128 12.81 3.81 -14.85
N GLY A 129 13.09 2.65 -15.41
CA GLY A 129 12.16 1.87 -16.21
C GLY A 129 12.77 0.53 -16.60
N PHE A 130 11.96 -0.41 -17.07
CA PHE A 130 12.40 -1.75 -17.42
C PHE A 130 12.14 -2.07 -18.89
N SER A 131 13.01 -2.92 -19.42
CA SER A 131 12.86 -3.57 -20.72
C SER A 131 12.97 -5.08 -20.55
N ASN A 132 12.01 -5.85 -21.05
CA ASN A 132 11.96 -7.32 -20.97
C ASN A 132 11.58 -7.93 -22.33
N PRO A 133 12.46 -7.83 -23.36
CA PRO A 133 12.12 -8.22 -24.72
C PRO A 133 11.85 -9.71 -24.89
N ASP A 134 12.52 -10.57 -24.12
CA ASP A 134 12.58 -11.99 -24.33
C ASP A 134 11.63 -12.79 -23.46
N HIS A 135 11.37 -12.32 -22.26
CA HIS A 135 10.61 -13.02 -21.24
C HIS A 135 9.58 -12.13 -20.56
N GLU A 136 8.55 -12.74 -20.05
CA GLU A 136 7.64 -12.19 -19.07
C GLU A 136 8.37 -11.99 -17.74
N LEU A 137 8.02 -10.95 -16.99
CA LEU A 137 8.53 -10.71 -15.64
C LEU A 137 7.44 -10.96 -14.62
N LEU A 138 7.81 -11.54 -13.49
CA LEU A 138 7.01 -11.51 -12.27
C LEU A 138 7.83 -10.85 -11.17
N LEU A 139 7.35 -9.73 -10.67
CA LEU A 139 8.04 -8.90 -9.68
C LEU A 139 7.22 -8.80 -8.40
N ILE A 140 7.88 -8.82 -7.25
CA ILE A 140 7.35 -8.18 -6.05
C ILE A 140 7.75 -6.73 -6.10
N TRP A 141 6.80 -5.82 -5.96
CA TRP A 141 7.05 -4.40 -5.77
C TRP A 141 6.74 -3.98 -4.33
N ILE A 142 7.54 -3.07 -3.80
CA ILE A 142 7.39 -2.48 -2.47
C ILE A 142 7.66 -0.99 -2.62
N VAL A 143 6.76 -0.15 -2.15
CA VAL A 143 6.94 1.32 -2.11
C VAL A 143 6.71 1.85 -0.70
N SER A 144 7.51 2.82 -0.31
CA SER A 144 7.39 3.49 0.99
C SER A 144 7.66 5.01 0.82
N PRO A 145 6.75 5.89 1.32
CA PRO A 145 5.40 5.57 1.79
C PRO A 145 4.51 4.93 0.71
N ASP A 146 3.29 4.52 1.06
CA ASP A 146 2.28 3.98 0.15
C ASP A 146 1.84 4.99 -0.94
N GLY A 147 1.04 4.53 -1.91
CA GLY A 147 0.47 5.39 -2.97
C GLY A 147 0.44 4.75 -4.36
N LEU A 148 1.36 3.83 -4.68
CA LEU A 148 1.37 3.13 -5.96
C LEU A 148 0.14 2.22 -6.13
N ASP A 149 -0.34 1.63 -5.05
CA ASP A 149 -1.57 0.84 -5.03
C ASP A 149 -2.80 1.66 -5.45
N ALA A 150 -2.88 2.93 -5.04
CA ALA A 150 -3.96 3.83 -5.44
C ALA A 150 -3.87 4.20 -6.93
N PHE A 151 -2.67 4.37 -7.48
CA PHE A 151 -2.48 4.54 -8.93
C PHE A 151 -3.00 3.32 -9.70
N PHE A 152 -2.68 2.11 -9.26
CA PHE A 152 -3.19 0.89 -9.91
C PHE A 152 -4.72 0.80 -9.85
N ARG A 153 -5.35 1.11 -8.73
CA ARG A 153 -6.83 1.12 -8.62
C ARG A 153 -7.48 2.13 -9.56
N GLU A 154 -6.83 3.28 -9.78
CA GLU A 154 -7.39 4.30 -10.66
C GLU A 154 -7.17 3.98 -12.15
N THR A 155 -6.10 3.29 -12.52
CA THR A 155 -5.73 3.02 -13.92
C THR A 155 -6.07 1.62 -14.41
N CYS A 156 -6.06 0.62 -13.54
CA CYS A 156 -6.32 -0.78 -13.87
C CYS A 156 -7.77 -1.18 -13.59
N ASN A 157 -8.15 -2.37 -14.01
CA ASN A 157 -9.50 -2.91 -13.81
C ASN A 157 -9.46 -4.29 -13.16
N PRO A 158 -10.52 -4.69 -12.44
CA PRO A 158 -10.69 -6.08 -12.04
C PRO A 158 -10.69 -7.04 -13.26
N PRO A 159 -10.34 -8.32 -13.09
CA PRO A 159 -10.42 -9.31 -14.14
C PRO A 159 -11.81 -9.40 -14.76
N GLY A 160 -11.86 -9.57 -16.09
CA GLY A 160 -13.13 -9.67 -16.84
C GLY A 160 -13.82 -8.31 -17.10
N VAL A 161 -13.30 -7.23 -16.57
CA VAL A 161 -13.77 -5.87 -16.87
C VAL A 161 -12.91 -5.28 -18.00
N PRO A 162 -13.50 -4.71 -19.07
CA PRO A 162 -12.74 -4.11 -20.15
C PRO A 162 -11.74 -3.04 -19.65
N ALA A 163 -10.54 -3.02 -20.22
CA ALA A 163 -9.53 -2.04 -19.85
C ALA A 163 -10.02 -0.60 -20.08
N LYS A 164 -9.68 0.30 -19.16
CA LYS A 164 -9.94 1.72 -19.30
C LYS A 164 -9.19 2.27 -20.52
N GLN A 165 -9.89 3.03 -21.35
CA GLN A 165 -9.30 3.69 -22.49
C GLN A 165 -8.76 5.06 -22.07
N LEU A 166 -7.58 5.05 -21.43
CA LEU A 166 -6.94 6.27 -20.94
C LEU A 166 -5.96 6.80 -21.97
N THR A 167 -6.00 8.09 -22.24
CA THR A 167 -4.98 8.76 -23.05
C THR A 167 -3.68 8.87 -22.27
N ARG A 168 -2.57 9.15 -22.97
CA ARG A 168 -1.27 9.38 -22.31
C ARG A 168 -1.32 10.55 -21.33
N GLU A 169 -2.04 11.60 -21.67
CA GLU A 169 -2.24 12.78 -20.82
C GLU A 169 -2.98 12.42 -19.54
N GLN A 170 -4.08 11.67 -19.65
CA GLN A 170 -4.85 11.20 -18.49
C GLN A 170 -3.99 10.30 -17.57
N ILE A 171 -3.20 9.39 -18.16
CA ILE A 171 -2.28 8.53 -17.37
C ILE A 171 -1.25 9.39 -16.64
N ARG A 172 -0.67 10.42 -17.28
CA ARG A 172 0.29 11.33 -16.65
C ARG A 172 -0.34 12.14 -15.52
N GLU A 173 -1.54 12.66 -15.71
CA GLU A 173 -2.27 13.40 -14.68
C GLU A 173 -2.57 12.52 -13.46
N ILE A 174 -3.08 11.31 -13.69
CA ILE A 174 -3.33 10.34 -12.62
C ILE A 174 -2.02 9.99 -11.90
N ALA A 175 -0.95 9.74 -12.65
CA ALA A 175 0.35 9.40 -12.08
C ALA A 175 0.88 10.53 -11.18
N LEU A 176 0.81 11.78 -11.63
CA LEU A 176 1.24 12.95 -10.84
C LEU A 176 0.44 13.11 -9.55
N LYS A 177 -0.86 12.82 -9.57
CA LYS A 177 -1.72 12.80 -8.38
C LYS A 177 -1.15 11.87 -7.30
N TYR A 178 -0.59 10.74 -7.70
CA TYR A 178 0.03 9.75 -6.83
C TYR A 178 1.55 9.89 -6.68
N GLY A 179 2.12 11.01 -7.15
CA GLY A 179 3.53 11.31 -6.99
C GLY A 179 4.46 10.57 -7.95
N THR A 180 3.95 10.11 -9.08
CA THR A 180 4.73 9.49 -10.16
C THR A 180 4.77 10.41 -11.37
N GLU A 181 5.95 10.62 -11.95
CA GLU A 181 6.17 11.44 -13.13
C GLU A 181 6.76 10.59 -14.25
N PHE A 182 6.11 10.60 -15.43
CA PHE A 182 6.61 9.93 -16.63
C PHE A 182 7.43 10.87 -17.51
N ARG A 183 8.48 10.36 -18.11
CA ARG A 183 9.33 11.06 -19.10
C ARG A 183 8.69 11.09 -20.48
#